data_461b2e4fd908852fbd0cbe685f03d4ff
#
_entry.id   461b2e4fd908852fbd0cbe685f03d4ff
#
_cell.length_a   1.000
_cell.length_b   1.000
_cell.length_c   1.000
_cell.angle_alpha   90.00
_cell.angle_beta   90.00
_cell.angle_gamma   90.00
#
_symmetry.space_group_name_H-M   'P 1'
#
loop_
_entity.id
_entity.type
_entity.pdbx_description
1 polymer ?
#
loop_
_entity_poly.entity_id
_entity_poly.type
_entity_poly.pdbx_seq_one_letter_code
_entity_poly.pdbx_strand_id
1 'polypeptide(L)'
;MISVRDVSKRFGEKLAVDDVTFEAEQGSITYLLGPNGAGKTTVMRMIAGLTRTSSGTISVNGSGLRDFRDTISEIGFSLGAFARNPGHTAEQHLRWQARLGGLTTSDIGPVLYRVGLDQVAKRPVGKFSYGMLQRLGIASALLGDPKTLVLDEPANGLDIEGIIWLRELLLGLAAEGKCLLVASHNLTEVEITGTRVVIMGKGKVLSDTSKDELVTAGSGPRPLESAYVAITKDSVEYAATGGTR
;
A
#
# COMPACT_ATOMS: atom_id res chain seq x y z
N MET A 1 0.26 -3.24 -13.44
CA MET A 1 1.46 -2.35 -13.44
C MET A 1 1.04 -0.94 -13.09
N ILE A 2 1.78 -0.26 -12.21
CA ILE A 2 1.63 1.17 -11.93
C ILE A 2 2.85 1.88 -12.52
N SER A 3 2.63 2.98 -13.25
CA SER A 3 3.72 3.87 -13.73
C SER A 3 3.45 5.29 -13.25
N VAL A 4 4.40 5.85 -12.54
CA VAL A 4 4.43 7.22 -12.02
C VAL A 4 5.58 7.94 -12.72
N ARG A 5 5.31 9.04 -13.44
CA ARG A 5 6.31 9.75 -14.24
C ARG A 5 6.27 11.25 -13.97
N ASP A 6 7.39 11.79 -13.50
CA ASP A 6 7.69 13.20 -13.25
C ASP A 6 6.60 13.88 -12.41
N VAL A 7 6.05 13.10 -11.43
CA VAL A 7 4.88 13.52 -10.66
C VAL A 7 5.29 14.46 -9.54
N SER A 8 4.66 15.64 -9.54
CA SER A 8 4.79 16.59 -8.43
C SER A 8 3.42 16.93 -7.83
N LYS A 9 3.43 17.27 -6.53
CA LYS A 9 2.25 17.75 -5.82
C LYS A 9 2.58 18.90 -4.88
N ARG A 10 1.90 20.00 -5.09
CA ARG A 10 1.96 21.19 -4.24
C ARG A 10 0.64 21.40 -3.49
N PHE A 11 0.72 21.73 -2.22
CA PHE A 11 -0.38 22.15 -1.37
C PHE A 11 -0.07 23.57 -0.87
N GLY A 12 -0.70 24.58 -1.48
CA GLY A 12 -0.31 25.97 -1.25
C GLY A 12 1.18 26.16 -1.59
N GLU A 13 1.97 26.63 -0.64
CA GLU A 13 3.43 26.83 -0.83
C GLU A 13 4.24 25.54 -0.60
N LYS A 14 3.67 24.54 0.08
CA LYS A 14 4.38 23.31 0.40
C LYS A 14 4.42 22.35 -0.81
N LEU A 15 5.62 22.02 -1.28
CA LEU A 15 5.87 20.98 -2.25
C LEU A 15 5.96 19.63 -1.49
N ALA A 16 4.91 18.85 -1.57
CA ALA A 16 4.80 17.58 -0.83
C ALA A 16 5.35 16.38 -1.59
N VAL A 17 5.36 16.46 -2.93
CA VAL A 17 5.95 15.47 -3.84
C VAL A 17 6.63 16.28 -4.95
N ASP A 18 7.87 15.93 -5.28
CA ASP A 18 8.75 16.68 -6.16
C ASP A 18 9.44 15.74 -7.15
N ASP A 19 8.96 15.75 -8.39
CA ASP A 19 9.53 15.02 -9.53
C ASP A 19 9.72 13.51 -9.27
N VAL A 20 8.65 12.86 -8.79
CA VAL A 20 8.66 11.42 -8.44
C VAL A 20 8.41 10.60 -9.68
N THR A 21 9.35 9.68 -9.97
CA THR A 21 9.25 8.68 -11.04
C THR A 21 9.59 7.30 -10.48
N PHE A 22 8.71 6.32 -10.67
CA PHE A 22 8.94 4.89 -10.39
C PHE A 22 7.88 4.02 -11.07
N GLU A 23 8.16 2.72 -11.12
CA GLU A 23 7.21 1.72 -11.63
C GLU A 23 7.02 0.57 -10.63
N ALA A 24 5.78 0.05 -10.57
CA ALA A 24 5.47 -1.20 -9.89
C ALA A 24 4.94 -2.20 -10.90
N GLU A 25 5.63 -3.33 -11.02
CA GLU A 25 5.40 -4.33 -12.06
C GLU A 25 4.35 -5.37 -11.66
N GLN A 26 3.80 -6.08 -12.64
CA GLN A 26 2.92 -7.22 -12.41
C GLN A 26 3.73 -8.40 -11.86
N GLY A 27 3.09 -9.24 -11.03
CA GLY A 27 3.74 -10.37 -10.40
C GLY A 27 4.78 -9.96 -9.34
N SER A 28 4.78 -8.70 -8.90
CA SER A 28 5.77 -8.17 -7.98
C SER A 28 5.14 -7.46 -6.77
N ILE A 29 5.91 -7.39 -5.68
CA ILE A 29 5.59 -6.61 -4.50
C ILE A 29 6.60 -5.46 -4.42
N THR A 30 6.16 -4.26 -4.84
CA THR A 30 6.95 -3.04 -4.74
C THR A 30 6.65 -2.35 -3.41
N TYR A 31 7.67 -2.18 -2.57
CA TYR A 31 7.55 -1.44 -1.33
C TYR A 31 7.91 0.03 -1.52
N LEU A 32 7.03 0.92 -1.05
CA LEU A 32 7.26 2.35 -0.97
C LEU A 32 7.68 2.70 0.46
N LEU A 33 8.97 2.90 0.69
CA LEU A 33 9.57 3.18 1.98
C LEU A 33 9.89 4.66 2.16
N GLY A 34 10.11 5.07 3.38
CA GLY A 34 10.56 6.41 3.72
C GLY A 34 10.05 6.88 5.07
N PRO A 35 10.66 7.89 5.68
CA PRO A 35 10.23 8.45 6.95
C PRO A 35 8.82 9.06 6.87
N ASN A 36 8.25 9.38 8.03
CA ASN A 36 7.00 10.12 8.08
C ASN A 36 7.20 11.50 7.41
N GLY A 37 6.21 11.91 6.62
CA GLY A 37 6.33 13.15 5.83
C GLY A 37 7.07 13.02 4.50
N ALA A 38 7.64 11.86 4.15
CA ALA A 38 8.36 11.65 2.89
C ALA A 38 7.49 11.79 1.61
N GLY A 39 6.16 11.83 1.74
CA GLY A 39 5.25 11.96 0.60
C GLY A 39 4.55 10.67 0.18
N LYS A 40 4.83 9.51 0.78
CA LYS A 40 4.28 8.19 0.42
C LYS A 40 2.75 8.19 0.30
N THR A 41 2.04 8.56 1.36
CA THR A 41 0.55 8.61 1.37
C THR A 41 0.02 9.60 0.32
N THR A 42 0.74 10.69 0.03
CA THR A 42 0.35 11.64 -1.02
C THR A 42 0.45 11.00 -2.40
N VAL A 43 1.53 10.28 -2.68
CA VAL A 43 1.71 9.51 -3.93
C VAL A 43 0.61 8.46 -4.07
N MET A 44 0.35 7.67 -3.03
CA MET A 44 -0.70 6.66 -3.06
C MET A 44 -2.10 7.25 -3.28
N ARG A 45 -2.40 8.41 -2.66
CA ARG A 45 -3.66 9.14 -2.90
C ARG A 45 -3.77 9.69 -4.32
N MET A 46 -2.65 10.07 -4.94
CA MET A 46 -2.63 10.47 -6.34
C MET A 46 -2.86 9.27 -7.27
N ILE A 47 -2.24 8.12 -6.98
CA ILE A 47 -2.49 6.85 -7.71
C ILE A 47 -3.96 6.44 -7.58
N ALA A 48 -4.58 6.63 -6.40
CA ALA A 48 -6.00 6.36 -6.16
C ALA A 48 -6.96 7.41 -6.74
N GLY A 49 -6.45 8.46 -7.39
CA GLY A 49 -7.28 9.56 -7.92
C GLY A 49 -7.95 10.43 -6.86
N LEU A 50 -7.65 10.21 -5.57
CA LEU A 50 -8.18 11.00 -4.44
C LEU A 50 -7.53 12.40 -4.35
N THR A 51 -6.37 12.56 -4.97
CA THR A 51 -5.65 13.84 -5.04
C THR A 51 -5.12 14.02 -6.45
N ARG A 52 -5.35 15.18 -7.08
CA ARG A 52 -4.80 15.49 -8.41
C ARG A 52 -3.32 15.79 -8.30
N THR A 53 -2.54 15.34 -9.28
CA THR A 53 -1.14 15.78 -9.48
C THR A 53 -1.10 17.28 -9.81
N SER A 54 -0.01 17.96 -9.47
CA SER A 54 0.26 19.32 -9.97
C SER A 54 0.95 19.28 -11.33
N SER A 55 1.81 18.27 -11.55
CA SER A 55 2.46 17.97 -12.84
C SER A 55 2.73 16.44 -12.91
N GLY A 56 3.14 15.99 -14.08
CA GLY A 56 3.45 14.59 -14.35
C GLY A 56 2.21 13.74 -14.60
N THR A 57 2.43 12.45 -14.82
CA THR A 57 1.39 11.49 -15.19
C THR A 57 1.44 10.24 -14.35
N ILE A 58 0.26 9.66 -14.08
CA ILE A 58 0.10 8.36 -13.40
C ILE A 58 -0.78 7.50 -14.28
N SER A 59 -0.32 6.29 -14.55
CA SER A 59 -1.12 5.26 -15.22
C SER A 59 -1.12 3.96 -14.43
N VAL A 60 -2.23 3.25 -14.51
CA VAL A 60 -2.41 1.91 -13.95
C VAL A 60 -2.80 1.01 -15.10
N ASN A 61 -2.12 -0.13 -15.26
CA ASN A 61 -2.34 -1.08 -16.35
C ASN A 61 -2.41 -0.40 -17.75
N GLY A 62 -1.57 0.63 -17.94
CA GLY A 62 -1.46 1.37 -19.20
C GLY A 62 -2.50 2.47 -19.43
N SER A 63 -3.41 2.71 -18.48
CA SER A 63 -4.48 3.70 -18.62
C SER A 63 -4.57 4.64 -17.41
N GLY A 64 -5.11 5.82 -17.59
CA GLY A 64 -5.50 6.68 -16.48
C GLY A 64 -6.68 6.10 -15.71
N LEU A 65 -6.78 6.33 -14.40
CA LEU A 65 -7.89 5.80 -13.58
C LEU A 65 -9.29 6.17 -14.10
N ARG A 66 -9.41 7.32 -14.74
CA ARG A 66 -10.70 7.82 -15.28
C ARG A 66 -11.09 7.18 -16.60
N ASP A 67 -10.16 6.48 -17.24
CA ASP A 67 -10.35 5.86 -18.56
C ASP A 67 -10.88 4.43 -18.43
N PHE A 68 -10.87 3.86 -17.22
CA PHE A 68 -11.42 2.53 -16.97
C PHE A 68 -12.94 2.55 -16.96
N ARG A 69 -13.55 1.60 -17.65
CA ARG A 69 -15.00 1.31 -17.57
C ARG A 69 -15.34 0.62 -16.25
N ASP A 70 -14.43 -0.23 -15.79
CA ASP A 70 -14.55 -1.03 -14.57
C ASP A 70 -13.26 -0.86 -13.75
N THR A 71 -13.24 0.17 -12.91
CA THR A 71 -12.07 0.50 -12.09
C THR A 71 -11.81 -0.55 -11.02
N ILE A 72 -12.86 -1.20 -10.50
CA ILE A 72 -12.76 -2.11 -9.35
C ILE A 72 -12.07 -3.44 -9.72
N SER A 73 -12.12 -3.86 -11.00
CA SER A 73 -11.36 -5.01 -11.51
C SER A 73 -9.92 -4.64 -11.91
N GLU A 74 -9.62 -3.36 -12.07
CA GLU A 74 -8.29 -2.92 -12.44
C GLU A 74 -7.43 -2.60 -11.23
N ILE A 75 -8.01 -1.96 -10.19
CA ILE A 75 -7.25 -1.54 -9.02
C ILE A 75 -8.08 -1.52 -7.74
N GLY A 76 -7.53 -2.11 -6.68
CA GLY A 76 -8.06 -2.08 -5.33
C GLY A 76 -7.17 -1.26 -4.39
N PHE A 77 -7.80 -0.57 -3.43
CA PHE A 77 -7.10 0.31 -2.49
C PHE A 77 -7.45 -0.01 -1.04
N SER A 78 -6.43 -0.03 -0.18
CA SER A 78 -6.58 0.05 1.29
C SER A 78 -5.64 1.14 1.80
N LEU A 79 -6.14 2.37 1.94
CA LEU A 79 -5.36 3.57 2.26
C LEU A 79 -5.63 4.05 3.70
N GLY A 80 -5.39 3.18 4.68
CA GLY A 80 -5.60 3.48 6.10
C GLY A 80 -7.06 3.48 6.51
N ALA A 81 -7.46 4.35 7.46
CA ALA A 81 -8.82 4.39 7.98
C ALA A 81 -9.83 4.67 6.86
N PHE A 82 -10.70 3.71 6.58
CA PHE A 82 -11.76 3.85 5.59
C PHE A 82 -13.10 4.19 6.25
N ALA A 83 -13.93 4.92 5.50
CA ALA A 83 -15.28 5.26 5.94
C ALA A 83 -16.12 3.99 6.09
N ARG A 84 -16.67 3.79 7.28
CA ARG A 84 -17.51 2.62 7.61
C ARG A 84 -18.69 3.04 8.46
N ASN A 85 -19.81 2.35 8.28
CA ASN A 85 -20.93 2.44 9.21
C ASN A 85 -20.72 1.42 10.34
N PRO A 86 -20.53 1.82 11.61
CA PRO A 86 -20.29 0.89 12.72
C PRO A 86 -21.42 -0.11 12.95
N GLY A 87 -22.65 0.22 12.51
CA GLY A 87 -23.82 -0.64 12.62
C GLY A 87 -23.91 -1.72 11.53
N HIS A 88 -23.18 -1.58 10.42
CA HIS A 88 -23.13 -2.61 9.40
C HIS A 88 -22.34 -3.82 9.88
N THR A 89 -22.76 -5.01 9.48
CA THR A 89 -21.91 -6.19 9.56
C THR A 89 -20.80 -6.14 8.49
N ALA A 90 -19.74 -6.95 8.63
CA ALA A 90 -18.68 -7.02 7.62
C ALA A 90 -19.25 -7.41 6.25
N GLU A 91 -20.15 -8.38 6.21
CA GLU A 91 -20.84 -8.80 4.99
C GLU A 91 -21.67 -7.65 4.37
N GLN A 92 -22.44 -6.92 5.18
CA GLN A 92 -23.23 -5.77 4.71
C GLN A 92 -22.33 -4.65 4.17
N HIS A 93 -21.18 -4.40 4.83
CA HIS A 93 -20.21 -3.41 4.39
C HIS A 93 -19.65 -3.75 3.01
N LEU A 94 -19.16 -4.98 2.82
CA LEU A 94 -18.64 -5.43 1.52
C LEU A 94 -19.73 -5.49 0.44
N ARG A 95 -20.94 -5.91 0.79
CA ARG A 95 -22.09 -5.93 -0.13
C ARG A 95 -22.46 -4.52 -0.61
N TRP A 96 -22.40 -3.54 0.28
CA TRP A 96 -22.61 -2.15 -0.08
C TRP A 96 -21.56 -1.64 -1.05
N GLN A 97 -20.28 -1.92 -0.77
CA GLN A 97 -19.17 -1.55 -1.67
C GLN A 97 -19.25 -2.26 -3.03
N ALA A 98 -19.54 -3.55 -3.05
CA ALA A 98 -19.71 -4.32 -4.27
C ALA A 98 -20.79 -3.70 -5.18
N ARG A 99 -21.95 -3.33 -4.59
CA ARG A 99 -23.04 -2.67 -5.33
C ARG A 99 -22.64 -1.31 -5.87
N LEU A 100 -21.89 -0.51 -5.11
CA LEU A 100 -21.37 0.79 -5.61
C LEU A 100 -20.41 0.61 -6.78
N GLY A 101 -19.63 -0.47 -6.78
CA GLY A 101 -18.72 -0.85 -7.87
C GLY A 101 -19.38 -1.59 -9.01
N GLY A 102 -20.71 -1.81 -8.99
CA GLY A 102 -21.41 -2.56 -10.03
C GLY A 102 -21.16 -4.08 -10.01
N LEU A 103 -20.56 -4.61 -8.94
CA LEU A 103 -20.26 -6.03 -8.79
C LEU A 103 -21.48 -6.82 -8.34
N THR A 104 -21.47 -8.12 -8.65
CA THR A 104 -22.39 -9.08 -8.04
C THR A 104 -21.99 -9.33 -6.58
N THR A 105 -22.92 -9.78 -5.76
CA THR A 105 -22.64 -10.06 -4.34
C THR A 105 -22.16 -11.49 -4.07
N SER A 106 -21.97 -12.29 -5.12
CA SER A 106 -21.50 -13.69 -5.03
C SER A 106 -20.07 -13.79 -4.47
N ASP A 107 -19.23 -12.78 -4.69
CA ASP A 107 -17.80 -12.83 -4.41
C ASP A 107 -17.44 -12.43 -2.97
N ILE A 108 -18.44 -12.00 -2.17
CA ILE A 108 -18.22 -11.52 -0.80
C ILE A 108 -17.80 -12.66 0.14
N GLY A 109 -18.40 -13.83 0.03
CA GLY A 109 -18.06 -15.00 0.85
C GLY A 109 -16.60 -15.43 0.66
N PRO A 110 -16.15 -15.69 -0.57
CA PRO A 110 -14.75 -15.98 -0.87
C PRO A 110 -13.77 -14.92 -0.38
N VAL A 111 -14.08 -13.63 -0.53
CA VAL A 111 -13.23 -12.54 -0.06
C VAL A 111 -13.15 -12.53 1.48
N LEU A 112 -14.27 -12.69 2.19
CA LEU A 112 -14.28 -12.78 3.66
C LEU A 112 -13.46 -13.98 4.15
N TYR A 113 -13.57 -15.12 3.51
CA TYR A 113 -12.77 -16.30 3.81
C TYR A 113 -11.27 -16.05 3.61
N ARG A 114 -10.88 -15.41 2.47
CA ARG A 114 -9.49 -15.08 2.14
C ARG A 114 -8.83 -14.17 3.18
N VAL A 115 -9.60 -13.29 3.83
CA VAL A 115 -9.10 -12.40 4.88
C VAL A 115 -9.34 -12.93 6.30
N GLY A 116 -9.91 -14.13 6.47
CA GLY A 116 -10.17 -14.76 7.78
C GLY A 116 -11.25 -14.06 8.59
N LEU A 117 -12.26 -13.48 7.93
CA LEU A 117 -13.40 -12.80 8.57
C LEU A 117 -14.75 -13.53 8.36
N ASP A 118 -14.74 -14.71 7.73
CA ASP A 118 -15.94 -15.49 7.41
C ASP A 118 -16.76 -15.84 8.65
N GLN A 119 -16.11 -16.27 9.76
CA GLN A 119 -16.76 -16.64 11.01
C GLN A 119 -17.41 -15.43 11.74
N VAL A 120 -16.95 -14.22 11.44
CA VAL A 120 -17.43 -12.97 12.03
C VAL A 120 -18.16 -12.08 11.03
N ALA A 121 -18.48 -12.59 9.84
CA ALA A 121 -19.10 -11.88 8.74
C ALA A 121 -20.38 -11.11 9.14
N LYS A 122 -21.18 -11.68 10.08
CA LYS A 122 -22.43 -11.10 10.59
C LYS A 122 -22.25 -10.23 11.84
N ARG A 123 -21.01 -10.06 12.34
CA ARG A 123 -20.72 -9.20 13.50
C ARG A 123 -20.67 -7.74 13.07
N PRO A 124 -21.27 -6.80 13.83
CA PRO A 124 -21.17 -5.36 13.55
C PRO A 124 -19.70 -4.88 13.52
N VAL A 125 -19.34 -4.12 12.50
CA VAL A 125 -17.98 -3.61 12.29
C VAL A 125 -17.52 -2.67 13.43
N GLY A 126 -18.46 -2.02 14.11
CA GLY A 126 -18.15 -1.23 15.29
C GLY A 126 -17.60 -2.02 16.49
N LYS A 127 -17.73 -3.37 16.46
CA LYS A 127 -17.18 -4.29 17.47
C LYS A 127 -15.90 -5.00 17.03
N PHE A 128 -15.32 -4.61 15.89
CA PHE A 128 -14.09 -5.21 15.37
C PHE A 128 -12.88 -4.66 16.10
N SER A 129 -11.88 -5.52 16.34
CA SER A 129 -10.54 -5.08 16.72
C SER A 129 -9.89 -4.28 15.58
N TYR A 130 -8.82 -3.57 15.88
CA TYR A 130 -8.09 -2.81 14.85
C TYR A 130 -7.57 -3.76 13.74
N GLY A 131 -7.00 -4.92 14.10
CA GLY A 131 -6.56 -5.92 13.13
C GLY A 131 -7.71 -6.48 12.27
N MET A 132 -8.90 -6.70 12.84
CA MET A 132 -10.09 -7.10 12.07
C MET A 132 -10.52 -6.00 11.10
N LEU A 133 -10.37 -4.73 11.46
CA LEU A 133 -10.64 -3.60 10.57
C LEU A 133 -9.63 -3.52 9.43
N GLN A 134 -8.35 -3.78 9.70
CA GLN A 134 -7.33 -3.87 8.65
C GLN A 134 -7.64 -4.98 7.65
N ARG A 135 -7.98 -6.17 8.14
CA ARG A 135 -8.42 -7.29 7.29
C ARG A 135 -9.66 -6.92 6.45
N LEU A 136 -10.62 -6.20 7.02
CA LEU A 136 -11.81 -5.74 6.29
C LEU A 136 -11.44 -4.68 5.23
N GLY A 137 -10.49 -3.80 5.50
CA GLY A 137 -9.96 -2.85 4.52
C GLY A 137 -9.29 -3.55 3.34
N ILE A 138 -8.51 -4.60 3.61
CA ILE A 138 -7.90 -5.45 2.58
C ILE A 138 -8.99 -6.22 1.81
N ALA A 139 -10.02 -6.75 2.50
CA ALA A 139 -11.17 -7.38 1.85
C ALA A 139 -11.86 -6.43 0.86
N SER A 140 -12.04 -5.17 1.27
CA SER A 140 -12.59 -4.12 0.40
C SER A 140 -11.75 -3.88 -0.85
N ALA A 141 -10.42 -3.89 -0.70
CA ALA A 141 -9.49 -3.74 -1.81
C ALA A 141 -9.48 -4.96 -2.75
N LEU A 142 -9.84 -6.15 -2.25
CA LEU A 142 -9.89 -7.39 -3.03
C LEU A 142 -11.23 -7.60 -3.76
N LEU A 143 -12.26 -6.79 -3.47
CA LEU A 143 -13.52 -6.86 -4.22
C LEU A 143 -13.27 -6.63 -5.71
N GLY A 144 -13.89 -7.44 -6.55
CA GLY A 144 -13.70 -7.36 -8.02
C GLY A 144 -12.43 -8.01 -8.53
N ASP A 145 -11.67 -8.68 -7.66
CA ASP A 145 -10.44 -9.40 -8.01
C ASP A 145 -9.44 -8.55 -8.83
N PRO A 146 -9.03 -7.37 -8.33
CA PRO A 146 -8.27 -6.40 -9.11
C PRO A 146 -6.90 -6.92 -9.54
N LYS A 147 -6.42 -6.47 -10.71
CA LYS A 147 -5.08 -6.76 -11.24
C LYS A 147 -3.98 -6.04 -10.45
N THR A 148 -4.33 -4.96 -9.77
CA THR A 148 -3.40 -4.10 -9.04
C THR A 148 -3.94 -3.79 -7.65
N LEU A 149 -3.10 -3.84 -6.62
CA LEU A 149 -3.43 -3.50 -5.24
C LEU A 149 -2.49 -2.43 -4.69
N VAL A 150 -3.06 -1.45 -4.02
CA VAL A 150 -2.32 -0.37 -3.33
C VAL A 150 -2.70 -0.39 -1.86
N LEU A 151 -1.73 -0.69 -1.00
CA LEU A 151 -1.93 -0.92 0.43
C LEU A 151 -1.05 0.02 1.25
N ASP A 152 -1.66 0.89 2.06
CA ASP A 152 -0.95 1.83 2.94
C ASP A 152 -0.89 1.25 4.36
N GLU A 153 0.32 0.88 4.81
CA GLU A 153 0.61 0.32 6.13
C GLU A 153 -0.31 -0.87 6.51
N PRO A 154 -0.43 -1.92 5.65
CA PRO A 154 -1.41 -2.99 5.86
C PRO A 154 -1.11 -3.87 7.07
N ALA A 155 0.13 -3.91 7.57
CA ALA A 155 0.54 -4.68 8.76
C ALA A 155 0.21 -3.98 10.09
N ASN A 156 -0.12 -2.68 10.06
CA ASN A 156 -0.36 -1.93 11.29
C ASN A 156 -1.52 -2.50 12.10
N GLY A 157 -1.24 -2.80 13.39
CA GLY A 157 -2.23 -3.31 14.34
C GLY A 157 -2.64 -4.77 14.14
N LEU A 158 -1.94 -5.49 13.28
CA LEU A 158 -2.01 -6.96 13.22
C LEU A 158 -1.12 -7.55 14.33
N ASP A 159 -1.57 -8.64 14.90
CA ASP A 159 -0.76 -9.53 15.74
C ASP A 159 0.19 -10.39 14.88
N ILE A 160 1.00 -11.21 15.51
CA ILE A 160 1.99 -12.05 14.81
C ILE A 160 1.31 -12.97 13.79
N GLU A 161 0.21 -13.61 14.14
CA GLU A 161 -0.54 -14.47 13.23
C GLU A 161 -1.13 -13.67 12.06
N GLY A 162 -1.61 -12.47 12.33
CA GLY A 162 -2.10 -11.54 11.31
C GLY A 162 -1.02 -11.09 10.35
N ILE A 163 0.21 -10.88 10.83
CA ILE A 163 1.36 -10.53 9.99
C ILE A 163 1.75 -11.71 9.10
N ILE A 164 1.80 -12.93 9.64
CA ILE A 164 2.09 -14.16 8.87
C ILE A 164 1.04 -14.34 7.77
N TRP A 165 -0.25 -14.24 8.12
CA TRP A 165 -1.34 -14.29 7.15
C TRP A 165 -1.19 -13.23 6.04
N LEU A 166 -0.83 -11.97 6.40
CA LEU A 166 -0.65 -10.90 5.42
C LEU A 166 0.48 -11.21 4.44
N ARG A 167 1.61 -11.75 4.93
CA ARG A 167 2.73 -12.18 4.08
C ARG A 167 2.29 -13.23 3.05
N GLU A 168 1.61 -14.28 3.53
CA GLU A 168 1.09 -15.34 2.67
C GLU A 168 0.12 -14.80 1.62
N LEU A 169 -0.77 -13.88 2.02
CA LEU A 169 -1.69 -13.21 1.12
C LEU A 169 -0.95 -12.41 0.04
N LEU A 170 0.03 -11.58 0.42
CA LEU A 170 0.77 -10.74 -0.54
C LEU A 170 1.59 -11.60 -1.52
N LEU A 171 2.28 -12.63 -1.02
CA LEU A 171 3.05 -13.56 -1.85
C LEU A 171 2.13 -14.34 -2.80
N GLY A 172 0.98 -14.82 -2.34
CA GLY A 172 -0.02 -15.49 -3.16
C GLY A 172 -0.55 -14.59 -4.27
N LEU A 173 -0.91 -13.35 -3.95
CA LEU A 173 -1.39 -12.36 -4.93
C LEU A 173 -0.32 -12.02 -5.99
N ALA A 174 0.94 -11.90 -5.59
CA ALA A 174 2.05 -11.69 -6.53
C ALA A 174 2.25 -12.91 -7.45
N ALA A 175 2.17 -14.14 -6.89
CA ALA A 175 2.25 -15.37 -7.67
C ALA A 175 1.07 -15.54 -8.65
N GLU A 176 -0.10 -14.98 -8.34
CA GLU A 176 -1.24 -14.86 -9.27
C GLU A 176 -1.00 -13.83 -10.39
N GLY A 177 0.16 -13.16 -10.41
CA GLY A 177 0.52 -12.15 -11.41
C GLY A 177 0.00 -10.74 -11.10
N LYS A 178 -0.53 -10.48 -9.91
CA LYS A 178 -1.03 -9.15 -9.53
C LYS A 178 0.12 -8.19 -9.23
N CYS A 179 -0.10 -6.90 -9.50
CA CYS A 179 0.81 -5.81 -9.14
C CYS A 179 0.48 -5.33 -7.73
N LEU A 180 1.46 -5.32 -6.83
CA LEU A 180 1.28 -4.88 -5.44
C LEU A 180 2.17 -3.69 -5.14
N LEU A 181 1.58 -2.56 -4.73
CA LEU A 181 2.29 -1.41 -4.19
C LEU A 181 1.95 -1.29 -2.70
N VAL A 182 2.94 -1.45 -1.84
CA VAL A 182 2.75 -1.48 -0.39
C VAL A 182 3.59 -0.38 0.25
N ALA A 183 2.97 0.60 0.91
CA ALA A 183 3.72 1.48 1.78
C ALA A 183 3.92 0.82 3.14
N SER A 184 5.14 0.86 3.65
CA SER A 184 5.48 0.34 4.98
C SER A 184 6.68 1.08 5.56
N HIS A 185 6.81 1.01 6.87
CA HIS A 185 8.03 1.38 7.60
C HIS A 185 8.72 0.16 8.23
N ASN A 186 8.14 -1.05 8.05
CA ASN A 186 8.67 -2.29 8.61
C ASN A 186 9.61 -2.98 7.60
N LEU A 187 10.91 -2.83 7.79
CA LEU A 187 11.94 -3.40 6.91
C LEU A 187 11.96 -4.94 6.93
N THR A 188 11.52 -5.58 8.02
CA THR A 188 11.42 -7.04 8.08
C THR A 188 10.41 -7.58 7.08
N GLU A 189 9.26 -6.88 6.90
CA GLU A 189 8.26 -7.26 5.90
C GLU A 189 8.82 -7.12 4.48
N VAL A 190 9.56 -6.03 4.24
CA VAL A 190 10.23 -5.79 2.96
C VAL A 190 11.25 -6.89 2.64
N GLU A 191 12.04 -7.30 3.63
CA GLU A 191 13.06 -8.34 3.47
C GLU A 191 12.43 -9.70 3.10
N ILE A 192 11.28 -10.03 3.71
CA ILE A 192 10.62 -11.32 3.52
C ILE A 192 9.82 -11.37 2.21
N THR A 193 9.07 -10.32 1.89
CA THR A 193 8.07 -10.36 0.81
C THR A 193 8.38 -9.44 -0.37
N GLY A 194 9.23 -8.41 -0.19
CA GLY A 194 9.52 -7.42 -1.22
C GLY A 194 10.31 -7.98 -2.40
N THR A 195 9.98 -7.53 -3.61
CA THR A 195 10.76 -7.76 -4.83
C THR A 195 11.50 -6.49 -5.24
N ARG A 196 10.86 -5.33 -5.12
CA ARG A 196 11.39 -4.01 -5.47
C ARG A 196 11.15 -3.03 -4.32
N VAL A 197 12.06 -2.08 -4.16
CA VAL A 197 12.02 -1.08 -3.09
C VAL A 197 12.22 0.31 -3.66
N VAL A 198 11.24 1.17 -3.44
CA VAL A 198 11.31 2.61 -3.75
C VAL A 198 11.42 3.36 -2.43
N ILE A 199 12.55 4.04 -2.20
CA ILE A 199 12.80 4.81 -0.98
C ILE A 199 12.54 6.28 -1.27
N MET A 200 11.64 6.88 -0.50
CA MET A 200 11.31 8.31 -0.59
C MET A 200 11.85 9.10 0.59
N GLY A 201 12.24 10.33 0.33
CA GLY A 201 12.60 11.32 1.35
C GLY A 201 12.32 12.74 0.89
N LYS A 202 11.75 13.58 1.74
CA LYS A 202 11.41 14.99 1.46
C LYS A 202 10.68 15.20 0.11
N GLY A 203 9.76 14.29 -0.21
CA GLY A 203 8.95 14.34 -1.43
C GLY A 203 9.61 13.79 -2.69
N LYS A 204 10.83 13.27 -2.63
CA LYS A 204 11.60 12.75 -3.78
C LYS A 204 11.83 11.24 -3.66
N VAL A 205 12.10 10.61 -4.80
CA VAL A 205 12.68 9.26 -4.83
C VAL A 205 14.18 9.39 -4.58
N LEU A 206 14.66 8.71 -3.55
CA LEU A 206 16.07 8.65 -3.17
C LEU A 206 16.75 7.41 -3.74
N SER A 207 15.99 6.31 -3.87
CA SER A 207 16.44 5.05 -4.46
C SER A 207 15.25 4.30 -5.02
N ASP A 208 15.44 3.64 -6.16
CA ASP A 208 14.49 2.73 -6.79
C ASP A 208 15.28 1.53 -7.32
N THR A 209 15.19 0.38 -6.64
CA THR A 209 16.07 -0.77 -6.90
C THR A 209 15.38 -2.07 -6.52
N SER A 210 15.93 -3.21 -6.92
CA SER A 210 15.51 -4.50 -6.40
C SER A 210 15.85 -4.63 -4.91
N LYS A 211 15.08 -5.43 -4.18
CA LYS A 211 15.37 -5.72 -2.78
C LYS A 211 16.78 -6.33 -2.62
N ASP A 212 17.18 -7.24 -3.52
CA ASP A 212 18.45 -7.94 -3.43
C ASP A 212 19.66 -7.02 -3.65
N GLU A 213 19.54 -6.06 -4.58
CA GLU A 213 20.55 -5.00 -4.75
C GLU A 213 20.66 -4.12 -3.50
N LEU A 214 19.53 -3.76 -2.88
CA LEU A 214 19.52 -2.97 -1.67
C LEU A 214 20.16 -3.72 -0.50
N VAL A 215 19.88 -5.01 -0.35
CA VAL A 215 20.54 -5.88 0.64
C VAL A 215 22.04 -5.99 0.38
N THR A 216 22.45 -6.12 -0.87
CA THR A 216 23.88 -6.20 -1.26
C THR A 216 24.63 -4.89 -0.98
N ALA A 217 23.95 -3.75 -1.12
CA ALA A 217 24.53 -2.43 -0.81
C ALA A 217 24.69 -2.18 0.69
N GLY A 218 24.00 -2.95 1.52
CA GLY A 218 24.06 -2.84 2.98
C GLY A 218 25.24 -3.57 3.61
N SER A 219 25.39 -3.41 4.90
CA SER A 219 26.47 -4.04 5.68
C SER A 219 25.99 -4.53 7.05
N GLY A 220 26.77 -5.43 7.66
CA GLY A 220 26.51 -5.95 9.00
C GLY A 220 25.36 -6.98 9.06
N PRO A 221 24.84 -7.26 10.27
CA PRO A 221 23.84 -8.31 10.49
C PRO A 221 22.44 -7.97 9.97
N ARG A 222 22.19 -6.69 9.63
CA ARG A 222 20.93 -6.19 9.08
C ARG A 222 21.19 -5.30 7.86
N PRO A 223 21.58 -5.92 6.71
CA PRO A 223 22.06 -5.16 5.58
C PRO A 223 20.98 -4.24 4.98
N LEU A 224 19.72 -4.67 4.90
CA LEU A 224 18.62 -3.85 4.42
C LEU A 224 18.41 -2.59 5.28
N GLU A 225 18.47 -2.74 6.61
CA GLU A 225 18.33 -1.62 7.54
C GLU A 225 19.50 -0.64 7.38
N SER A 226 20.73 -1.13 7.26
CA SER A 226 21.91 -0.28 7.11
C SER A 226 21.88 0.49 5.79
N ALA A 227 21.48 -0.13 4.68
CA ALA A 227 21.31 0.54 3.40
C ALA A 227 20.22 1.60 3.46
N TYR A 228 19.06 1.29 4.05
CA TYR A 228 17.96 2.23 4.23
C TYR A 228 18.39 3.46 5.03
N VAL A 229 19.07 3.27 6.17
CA VAL A 229 19.56 4.36 7.02
C VAL A 229 20.56 5.22 6.25
N ALA A 230 21.50 4.62 5.51
CA ALA A 230 22.48 5.36 4.71
C ALA A 230 21.80 6.26 3.66
N ILE A 231 20.77 5.73 2.96
CA ILE A 231 20.03 6.47 1.92
C ILE A 231 19.18 7.59 2.51
N THR A 232 18.55 7.36 3.68
CA THR A 232 17.60 8.32 4.28
C THR A 232 18.21 9.30 5.24
N LYS A 233 19.50 9.18 5.57
CA LYS A 233 20.22 9.97 6.59
C LYS A 233 19.95 11.48 6.51
N ASP A 234 19.97 12.08 5.31
CA ASP A 234 19.79 13.50 5.11
C ASP A 234 18.31 13.91 4.91
N SER A 235 17.39 12.93 4.97
CA SER A 235 15.97 13.10 4.68
C SER A 235 15.08 13.02 5.92
N VAL A 236 15.65 12.73 7.11
CA VAL A 236 14.92 12.68 8.39
C VAL A 236 14.78 14.08 8.96
N GLU A 237 13.55 14.59 9.12
CA GLU A 237 13.26 15.92 9.68
C GLU A 237 13.61 16.06 11.18
N TYR A 238 13.66 14.94 11.91
CA TYR A 238 13.93 14.88 13.35
C TYR A 238 15.06 13.89 13.63
N ALA A 239 16.28 14.23 13.24
CA ALA A 239 17.44 13.53 13.76
C ALA A 239 17.58 13.90 15.26
N ALA A 240 17.42 12.92 16.16
CA ALA A 240 17.85 13.11 17.55
C ALA A 240 19.35 13.43 17.49
N THR A 241 19.73 14.65 17.77
CA THR A 241 21.12 15.02 18.02
C THR A 241 21.56 14.26 19.24
N GLY A 242 22.20 13.09 19.02
CA GLY A 242 22.82 12.31 20.08
C GLY A 242 23.88 13.15 20.77
N GLY A 243 23.51 13.69 21.93
CA GLY A 243 24.47 14.30 22.81
C GLY A 243 25.42 13.22 23.31
N THR A 244 26.63 13.16 22.81
CA THR A 244 27.79 12.62 23.52
C THR A 244 27.95 13.41 24.82
N ARG A 245 27.68 12.76 25.92
CA ARG A 245 28.28 13.09 27.21
C ARG A 245 29.07 11.90 27.71
#